data_ce558adda82d92e9a243e28e801adb06
#
_entry.id   ce558adda82d92e9a243e28e801adb06
#
_cell.length_a   1.000
_cell.length_b   1.000
_cell.length_c   1.000
_cell.angle_alpha   90.00
_cell.angle_beta   90.00
_cell.angle_gamma   90.00
#
_symmetry.space_group_name_H-M   'P 1'
#
loop_
_entity.id
_entity.type
_entity.pdbx_description
1 polymer ?
#
loop_
_entity_poly.entity_id
_entity_poly.type
_entity_poly.pdbx_seq_one_letter_code
_entity_poly.pdbx_strand_id
1 'polypeptide(L)'
;MGAIKYSAAVANQDLGLITSRKANAIKNAARSVMNGDFDDHFPLDVFQTGSGTSTNMNANEVIANLASKKLKTPISPNDEVNMSQSSNDTIPTAICISALYDMEDFLFPGLELLIKEIDTKAKKLKGKLKTGRTHLMDAMPIDFYQELSGWSAQLKSSRDALIVANKRMLNFCLLYTSDAADEVD
;
A
#
# COMPACT_ATOMS: atom_id res chain seq x y z
N MET A 1 1.51 7.13 3.92
CA MET A 1 1.20 8.16 4.96
C MET A 1 0.74 9.49 4.35
N GLY A 2 1.53 10.15 3.50
CA GLY A 2 1.18 11.47 2.92
C GLY A 2 -0.22 11.52 2.27
N ALA A 3 -0.62 10.48 1.53
CA ALA A 3 -1.95 10.42 0.90
C ALA A 3 -3.09 10.46 1.94
N ILE A 4 -2.93 9.75 3.05
CA ILE A 4 -3.93 9.73 4.14
C ILE A 4 -4.04 11.13 4.75
N LYS A 5 -2.92 11.77 5.07
CA LYS A 5 -2.91 13.13 5.65
C LYS A 5 -3.47 14.18 4.70
N TYR A 6 -3.21 14.03 3.40
CA TYR A 6 -3.83 14.86 2.37
C TYR A 6 -5.35 14.72 2.37
N SER A 7 -5.85 13.48 2.32
CA SER A 7 -7.29 13.19 2.26
C SER A 7 -8.02 13.62 3.53
N ALA A 8 -7.40 13.38 4.71
CA ALA A 8 -7.94 13.83 5.98
C ALA A 8 -8.05 15.38 6.05
N ALA A 9 -7.04 16.09 5.53
CA ALA A 9 -7.10 17.55 5.47
C ALA A 9 -8.20 18.07 4.52
N VAL A 10 -8.50 17.35 3.43
CA VAL A 10 -9.65 17.65 2.55
C VAL A 10 -10.94 17.46 3.33
N ALA A 11 -11.15 16.29 3.93
CA ALA A 11 -12.37 15.97 4.66
C ALA A 11 -12.63 16.94 5.83
N ASN A 12 -11.60 17.21 6.64
CA ASN A 12 -11.72 18.14 7.77
C ASN A 12 -12.00 19.59 7.32
N GLN A 13 -11.49 19.98 6.15
CA GLN A 13 -11.85 21.27 5.55
C GLN A 13 -13.33 21.30 5.13
N ASP A 14 -13.81 20.26 4.45
CA ASP A 14 -15.19 20.17 3.96
C ASP A 14 -16.20 20.11 5.12
N LEU A 15 -15.81 19.51 6.24
CA LEU A 15 -16.57 19.48 7.49
C LEU A 15 -16.48 20.80 8.28
N GLY A 16 -15.69 21.78 7.84
CA GLY A 16 -15.52 23.05 8.53
C GLY A 16 -14.69 22.98 9.81
N LEU A 17 -13.97 21.88 10.08
CA LEU A 17 -13.18 21.68 11.29
C LEU A 17 -11.84 22.42 11.25
N ILE A 18 -11.29 22.66 10.06
CA ILE A 18 -10.08 23.46 9.85
C ILE A 18 -10.30 24.50 8.76
N THR A 19 -9.60 25.63 8.88
CA THR A 19 -9.73 26.70 7.88
C THR A 19 -9.10 26.29 6.55
N SER A 20 -9.64 26.78 5.43
CA SER A 20 -9.10 26.53 4.08
C SER A 20 -7.63 26.90 3.96
N ARG A 21 -7.18 27.93 4.66
CA ARG A 21 -5.76 28.34 4.66
C ARG A 21 -4.85 27.28 5.27
N LYS A 22 -5.21 26.73 6.43
CA LYS A 22 -4.46 25.66 7.11
C LYS A 22 -4.55 24.35 6.33
N ALA A 23 -5.75 23.97 5.89
CA ALA A 23 -5.96 22.77 5.07
C ALA A 23 -5.09 22.78 3.81
N ASN A 24 -5.04 23.91 3.09
CA ASN A 24 -4.21 24.03 1.88
C ASN A 24 -2.71 23.90 2.17
N ALA A 25 -2.25 24.43 3.31
CA ALA A 25 -0.85 24.26 3.70
C ALA A 25 -0.52 22.81 4.04
N ILE A 26 -1.40 22.13 4.80
CA ILE A 26 -1.25 20.70 5.13
C ILE A 26 -1.30 19.84 3.85
N LYS A 27 -2.27 20.06 2.96
CA LYS A 27 -2.36 19.35 1.67
C LYS A 27 -1.12 19.49 0.82
N ASN A 28 -0.56 20.69 0.73
CA ASN A 28 0.68 20.90 -0.04
C ASN A 28 1.88 20.20 0.60
N ALA A 29 2.03 20.26 1.93
CA ALA A 29 3.09 19.56 2.64
C ALA A 29 2.94 18.04 2.52
N ALA A 30 1.74 17.52 2.68
CA ALA A 30 1.44 16.10 2.50
C ALA A 30 1.75 15.61 1.08
N ARG A 31 1.49 16.42 0.06
CA ARG A 31 1.85 16.09 -1.33
C ARG A 31 3.36 16.01 -1.54
N SER A 32 4.14 16.91 -0.97
CA SER A 32 5.60 16.83 -1.02
C SER A 32 6.12 15.56 -0.33
N VAL A 33 5.52 15.17 0.79
CA VAL A 33 5.84 13.87 1.43
C VAL A 33 5.46 12.68 0.53
N MET A 34 4.32 12.73 -0.16
CA MET A 34 3.94 11.69 -1.14
C MET A 34 4.94 11.55 -2.29
N ASN A 35 5.54 12.65 -2.72
CA ASN A 35 6.52 12.66 -3.80
C ASN A 35 7.91 12.17 -3.39
N GLY A 36 8.15 11.93 -2.10
CA GLY A 36 9.47 11.55 -1.58
C GLY A 36 10.44 12.72 -1.36
N ASP A 37 9.97 13.97 -1.47
CA ASP A 37 10.83 15.16 -1.34
C ASP A 37 11.49 15.26 0.05
N PHE A 38 10.99 14.52 1.03
CA PHE A 38 11.41 14.59 2.44
C PHE A 38 11.68 13.22 3.09
N ASP A 39 12.06 12.22 2.31
CA ASP A 39 12.29 10.86 2.82
C ASP A 39 13.36 10.81 3.93
N ASP A 40 14.39 11.64 3.85
CA ASP A 40 15.41 11.76 4.89
C ASP A 40 14.89 12.25 6.24
N HIS A 41 13.66 12.76 6.30
CA HIS A 41 13.00 13.20 7.52
C HIS A 41 12.22 12.08 8.23
N PHE A 42 12.33 10.84 7.73
CA PHE A 42 11.69 9.64 8.31
C PHE A 42 12.75 8.63 8.79
N PRO A 43 13.53 8.97 9.83
CA PRO A 43 14.65 8.16 10.28
C PRO A 43 14.25 6.98 11.20
N LEU A 44 12.96 6.78 11.40
CA LEU A 44 12.47 5.77 12.35
C LEU A 44 12.71 4.36 11.84
N ASP A 45 13.13 3.47 12.76
CA ASP A 45 13.28 2.05 12.48
C ASP A 45 11.90 1.41 12.18
N VAL A 46 11.92 0.32 11.40
CA VAL A 46 10.73 -0.51 11.16
C VAL A 46 10.31 -1.29 12.41
N PHE A 47 11.25 -1.58 13.32
CA PHE A 47 10.98 -2.23 14.60
C PHE A 47 10.54 -1.20 15.64
N GLN A 48 9.24 -1.06 15.81
CA GLN A 48 8.61 -0.14 16.74
C GLN A 48 7.38 -0.81 17.39
N THR A 49 6.58 -0.04 18.14
CA THR A 49 5.31 -0.55 18.69
C THR A 49 4.38 -1.05 17.57
N GLY A 50 3.61 -2.12 17.84
CA GLY A 50 2.77 -2.77 16.83
C GLY A 50 1.71 -1.86 16.17
N SER A 51 1.27 -0.80 16.87
CA SER A 51 0.35 0.21 16.34
C SER A 51 1.01 1.18 15.33
N GLY A 52 2.34 1.19 15.24
CA GLY A 52 3.07 2.09 14.34
C GLY A 52 2.93 3.59 14.69
N THR A 53 2.57 3.92 15.92
CA THR A 53 2.32 5.30 16.37
C THR A 53 3.50 6.22 16.07
N SER A 54 4.73 5.75 16.25
CA SER A 54 5.92 6.56 15.97
C SER A 54 5.99 7.01 14.51
N THR A 55 5.71 6.12 13.56
CA THR A 55 5.66 6.47 12.12
C THR A 55 4.53 7.44 11.81
N ASN A 56 3.34 7.25 12.40
CA ASN A 56 2.23 8.18 12.22
C ASN A 56 2.58 9.57 12.76
N MET A 57 3.17 9.65 13.96
CA MET A 57 3.57 10.92 14.57
C MET A 57 4.69 11.60 13.79
N ASN A 58 5.70 10.86 13.33
CA ASN A 58 6.74 11.41 12.47
C ASN A 58 6.14 12.08 11.21
N ALA A 59 5.20 11.42 10.54
CA ALA A 59 4.52 12.00 9.40
C ALA A 59 3.73 13.27 9.77
N ASN A 60 3.03 13.26 10.90
CA ASN A 60 2.32 14.45 11.40
C ASN A 60 3.28 15.62 11.66
N GLU A 61 4.41 15.35 12.32
CA GLU A 61 5.40 16.38 12.65
C GLU A 61 6.09 16.96 11.43
N VAL A 62 6.51 16.12 10.47
CA VAL A 62 7.11 16.58 9.20
C VAL A 62 6.11 17.47 8.45
N ILE A 63 4.87 17.03 8.28
CA ILE A 63 3.84 17.80 7.57
C ILE A 63 3.51 19.10 8.32
N ALA A 64 3.36 19.05 9.65
CA ALA A 64 3.08 20.23 10.46
C ALA A 64 4.20 21.28 10.36
N ASN A 65 5.47 20.85 10.43
CA ASN A 65 6.62 21.73 10.29
C ASN A 65 6.68 22.40 8.90
N LEU A 66 6.47 21.64 7.84
CA LEU A 66 6.44 22.17 6.47
C LEU A 66 5.30 23.18 6.27
N ALA A 67 4.10 22.81 6.74
CA ALA A 67 2.93 23.69 6.66
C ALA A 67 3.11 24.96 7.46
N SER A 68 3.66 24.87 8.68
CA SER A 68 3.94 26.00 9.56
C SER A 68 4.93 26.99 8.94
N LYS A 69 6.02 26.48 8.36
CA LYS A 69 7.02 27.31 7.66
C LYS A 69 6.39 28.08 6.51
N LYS A 70 5.51 27.44 5.72
CA LYS A 70 4.85 28.07 4.57
C LYS A 70 3.83 29.11 5.01
N LEU A 71 3.06 28.85 6.07
CA LEU A 71 2.04 29.76 6.58
C LEU A 71 2.59 30.88 7.46
N LYS A 72 3.80 30.73 7.99
CA LYS A 72 4.38 31.56 9.07
C LYS A 72 3.45 31.60 10.31
N THR A 73 2.75 30.50 10.56
CA THR A 73 1.82 30.31 11.67
C THR A 73 1.93 28.86 12.12
N PRO A 74 2.00 28.57 13.43
CA PRO A 74 2.09 27.20 13.93
C PRO A 74 0.92 26.34 13.45
N ILE A 75 1.22 25.12 13.05
CA ILE A 75 0.28 24.02 12.77
C ILE A 75 0.60 22.91 13.77
N SER A 76 -0.43 22.47 14.52
CA SER A 76 -0.30 21.37 15.46
C SER A 76 -0.26 20.03 14.72
N PRO A 77 0.76 19.16 14.98
CA PRO A 77 0.77 17.82 14.43
C PRO A 77 -0.40 16.95 14.93
N ASN A 78 -0.84 17.12 16.17
CA ASN A 78 -1.95 16.35 16.76
C ASN A 78 -3.31 16.94 16.39
N ASP A 79 -3.52 18.23 16.67
CA ASP A 79 -4.85 18.81 16.62
C ASP A 79 -5.29 19.16 15.19
N GLU A 80 -4.36 19.30 14.25
CA GLU A 80 -4.66 19.75 12.89
C GLU A 80 -4.24 18.73 11.81
N VAL A 81 -3.03 18.18 11.87
CA VAL A 81 -2.58 17.20 10.87
C VAL A 81 -3.20 15.82 11.16
N ASN A 82 -3.27 15.43 12.44
CA ASN A 82 -3.84 14.15 12.87
C ASN A 82 -5.33 14.21 13.20
N MET A 83 -5.99 15.34 12.99
CA MET A 83 -7.40 15.55 13.30
C MET A 83 -8.26 14.43 12.71
N SER A 84 -9.17 13.89 13.53
CA SER A 84 -10.10 12.79 13.17
C SER A 84 -9.40 11.49 12.74
N GLN A 85 -8.20 11.20 13.25
CA GLN A 85 -7.43 10.01 12.89
C GLN A 85 -6.83 9.34 14.11
N SER A 86 -6.85 7.99 14.10
CA SER A 86 -6.12 7.14 15.04
C SER A 86 -4.92 6.48 14.36
N SER A 87 -3.80 6.32 15.06
CA SER A 87 -2.65 5.54 14.56
C SER A 87 -3.03 4.08 14.30
N ASN A 88 -3.94 3.52 15.10
CA ASN A 88 -4.39 2.13 14.98
C ASN A 88 -5.09 1.86 13.65
N ASP A 89 -5.69 2.86 13.02
CA ASP A 89 -6.35 2.77 11.72
C ASP A 89 -5.50 3.35 10.58
N THR A 90 -4.75 4.41 10.86
CA THR A 90 -3.91 5.09 9.87
C THR A 90 -2.79 4.18 9.36
N ILE A 91 -2.14 3.41 10.25
CA ILE A 91 -1.06 2.51 9.86
C ILE A 91 -1.55 1.32 9.01
N PRO A 92 -2.57 0.56 9.41
CA PRO A 92 -3.12 -0.50 8.55
C PRO A 92 -3.61 0.03 7.21
N THR A 93 -4.24 1.20 7.21
CA THR A 93 -4.65 1.87 5.97
C THR A 93 -3.46 2.21 5.07
N ALA A 94 -2.38 2.72 5.64
CA ALA A 94 -1.16 3.02 4.88
C ALA A 94 -0.54 1.74 4.27
N ILE A 95 -0.52 0.63 5.01
CA ILE A 95 -0.06 -0.67 4.52
C ILE A 95 -0.94 -1.13 3.36
N CYS A 96 -2.27 -1.06 3.50
CA CYS A 96 -3.20 -1.43 2.44
C CYS A 96 -3.01 -0.57 1.19
N ILE A 97 -2.92 0.75 1.32
CA ILE A 97 -2.71 1.66 0.19
C ILE A 97 -1.39 1.37 -0.51
N SER A 98 -0.30 1.15 0.25
CA SER A 98 1.01 0.83 -0.31
C SER A 98 0.96 -0.49 -1.07
N ALA A 99 0.38 -1.54 -0.48
CA ALA A 99 0.23 -2.83 -1.12
C ALA A 99 -0.60 -2.75 -2.41
N LEU A 100 -1.72 -2.02 -2.39
CA LEU A 100 -2.56 -1.80 -3.58
C LEU A 100 -1.78 -1.11 -4.71
N TYR A 101 -1.02 -0.06 -4.36
CA TYR A 101 -0.20 0.67 -5.30
C TYR A 101 0.86 -0.24 -5.95
N ASP A 102 1.60 -0.98 -5.14
CA ASP A 102 2.63 -1.91 -5.62
C ASP A 102 2.04 -3.06 -6.45
N MET A 103 0.83 -3.53 -6.12
CA MET A 103 0.15 -4.54 -6.91
C MET A 103 -0.25 -4.03 -8.30
N GLU A 104 -0.78 -2.81 -8.40
CA GLU A 104 -1.21 -2.22 -9.67
C GLU A 104 -0.01 -1.82 -10.55
N ASP A 105 1.02 -1.19 -9.96
CA ASP A 105 2.12 -0.62 -10.74
C ASP A 105 3.22 -1.63 -11.06
N PHE A 106 3.40 -2.66 -10.24
CA PHE A 106 4.51 -3.61 -10.40
C PHE A 106 4.08 -5.07 -10.51
N LEU A 107 3.25 -5.56 -9.58
CA LEU A 107 2.95 -6.99 -9.50
C LEU A 107 2.11 -7.46 -10.69
N PHE A 108 1.00 -6.82 -10.99
CA PHE A 108 0.15 -7.24 -12.11
C PHE A 108 0.84 -7.09 -13.46
N PRO A 109 1.51 -5.99 -13.79
CA PRO A 109 2.29 -5.91 -15.02
C PRO A 109 3.39 -6.98 -15.12
N GLY A 110 4.08 -7.26 -14.00
CA GLY A 110 5.09 -8.32 -13.92
C GLY A 110 4.51 -9.71 -14.17
N LEU A 111 3.35 -10.02 -13.56
CA LEU A 111 2.64 -11.30 -13.77
C LEU A 111 2.18 -11.45 -15.23
N GLU A 112 1.62 -10.41 -15.83
CA GLU A 112 1.19 -10.44 -17.24
C GLU A 112 2.38 -10.70 -18.18
N LEU A 113 3.51 -10.05 -17.94
CA LEU A 113 4.72 -10.29 -18.70
C LEU A 113 5.20 -11.74 -18.55
N LEU A 114 5.27 -12.25 -17.32
CA LEU A 114 5.71 -13.61 -17.03
C LEU A 114 4.79 -14.64 -17.70
N ILE A 115 3.47 -14.48 -17.58
CA ILE A 115 2.49 -15.37 -18.21
C ILE A 115 2.69 -15.38 -19.73
N LYS A 116 2.84 -14.21 -20.35
CA LYS A 116 3.06 -14.07 -21.78
C LYS A 116 4.34 -14.78 -22.24
N GLU A 117 5.44 -14.62 -21.49
CA GLU A 117 6.71 -15.25 -21.82
C GLU A 117 6.64 -16.78 -21.67
N ILE A 118 5.97 -17.29 -20.62
CA ILE A 118 5.73 -18.73 -20.43
C ILE A 118 4.87 -19.27 -21.58
N ASP A 119 3.76 -18.62 -21.91
CA ASP A 119 2.87 -19.05 -23.01
C ASP A 119 3.61 -19.07 -24.37
N THR A 120 4.45 -18.07 -24.59
CA THR A 120 5.28 -17.98 -25.81
C THR A 120 6.30 -19.10 -25.87
N LYS A 121 6.98 -19.38 -24.74
CA LYS A 121 7.95 -20.46 -24.65
C LYS A 121 7.30 -21.82 -24.79
N ALA A 122 6.14 -22.02 -24.15
CA ALA A 122 5.35 -23.25 -24.25
C ALA A 122 5.02 -23.57 -25.70
N LYS A 123 4.51 -22.60 -26.48
CA LYS A 123 4.20 -22.79 -27.89
C LYS A 123 5.41 -23.21 -28.73
N LYS A 124 6.60 -22.63 -28.47
CA LYS A 124 7.85 -22.98 -29.16
C LYS A 124 8.35 -24.38 -28.84
N LEU A 125 7.99 -24.92 -27.67
CA LEU A 125 8.41 -26.23 -27.20
C LEU A 125 7.37 -27.32 -27.41
N LYS A 126 6.26 -27.03 -28.03
CA LYS A 126 5.21 -28.02 -28.35
C LYS A 126 5.75 -29.18 -29.13
N GLY A 127 5.43 -30.41 -28.73
CA GLY A 127 5.90 -31.64 -29.33
C GLY A 127 7.30 -32.11 -28.86
N LYS A 128 7.96 -31.32 -27.98
CA LYS A 128 9.24 -31.76 -27.37
C LYS A 128 8.95 -32.47 -26.06
N LEU A 129 9.25 -33.76 -26.04
CA LEU A 129 9.01 -34.64 -24.91
C LEU A 129 10.13 -34.52 -23.86
N LYS A 130 9.76 -34.72 -22.62
CA LYS A 130 10.63 -34.91 -21.46
C LYS A 130 10.08 -36.01 -20.56
N THR A 131 10.93 -36.52 -19.68
CA THR A 131 10.48 -37.44 -18.63
C THR A 131 9.66 -36.67 -17.59
N GLY A 132 8.43 -37.10 -17.36
CA GLY A 132 7.67 -36.72 -16.17
C GLY A 132 8.29 -37.32 -14.92
N ARG A 133 8.11 -36.72 -13.75
CA ARG A 133 8.64 -37.24 -12.48
C ARG A 133 7.58 -37.16 -11.38
N THR A 134 7.49 -38.27 -10.63
CA THR A 134 6.67 -38.38 -9.42
C THR A 134 7.49 -39.14 -8.37
N HIS A 135 7.35 -38.81 -7.10
CA HIS A 135 8.10 -39.48 -6.02
C HIS A 135 9.60 -39.53 -6.24
N LEU A 136 10.20 -38.50 -6.87
CA LEU A 136 11.62 -38.44 -7.26
C LEU A 136 12.07 -39.55 -8.25
N MET A 137 11.12 -40.20 -8.91
CA MET A 137 11.36 -41.25 -9.91
C MET A 137 10.81 -40.86 -11.27
N ASP A 138 11.34 -41.49 -12.31
CA ASP A 138 10.84 -41.31 -13.67
C ASP A 138 9.39 -41.84 -13.78
N ALA A 139 8.55 -41.03 -14.41
CA ALA A 139 7.18 -41.35 -14.72
C ALA A 139 6.94 -41.29 -16.23
N MET A 140 5.68 -41.15 -16.65
CA MET A 140 5.35 -41.11 -18.07
C MET A 140 5.97 -39.91 -18.79
N PRO A 141 6.29 -40.04 -20.08
CA PRO A 141 6.73 -38.90 -20.90
C PRO A 141 5.62 -37.82 -20.94
N ILE A 142 6.03 -36.59 -20.81
CA ILE A 142 5.18 -35.41 -20.94
C ILE A 142 5.78 -34.42 -21.95
N ASP A 143 4.95 -33.59 -22.54
CA ASP A 143 5.36 -32.48 -23.39
C ASP A 143 5.76 -31.27 -22.54
N PHE A 144 6.82 -30.58 -22.89
CA PHE A 144 7.18 -29.30 -22.24
C PHE A 144 6.05 -28.28 -22.31
N TYR A 145 5.26 -28.29 -23.38
CA TYR A 145 4.06 -27.44 -23.48
C TYR A 145 3.06 -27.72 -22.36
N GLN A 146 2.82 -28.98 -22.02
CA GLN A 146 1.89 -29.36 -20.94
C GLN A 146 2.36 -28.82 -19.60
N GLU A 147 3.64 -28.97 -19.26
CA GLU A 147 4.22 -28.47 -18.01
C GLU A 147 4.13 -26.94 -17.91
N LEU A 148 4.60 -26.24 -18.93
CA LEU A 148 4.59 -24.76 -18.97
C LEU A 148 3.17 -24.18 -19.01
N SER A 149 2.23 -24.84 -19.68
CA SER A 149 0.82 -24.47 -19.69
C SER A 149 0.19 -24.59 -18.30
N GLY A 150 0.60 -25.60 -17.52
CA GLY A 150 0.20 -25.77 -16.13
C GLY A 150 0.67 -24.58 -15.26
N TRP A 151 1.94 -24.16 -15.41
CA TRP A 151 2.46 -22.99 -14.71
C TRP A 151 1.73 -21.69 -15.08
N SER A 152 1.50 -21.49 -16.38
CA SER A 152 0.74 -20.35 -16.86
C SER A 152 -0.68 -20.33 -16.28
N ALA A 153 -1.36 -21.47 -16.23
CA ALA A 153 -2.70 -21.58 -15.65
C ALA A 153 -2.71 -21.26 -14.14
N GLN A 154 -1.72 -21.73 -13.39
CA GLN A 154 -1.57 -21.42 -11.97
C GLN A 154 -1.37 -19.92 -11.73
N LEU A 155 -0.48 -19.28 -12.50
CA LEU A 155 -0.24 -17.83 -12.40
C LEU A 155 -1.50 -17.02 -12.73
N LYS A 156 -2.23 -17.40 -13.78
CA LYS A 156 -3.51 -16.76 -14.14
C LYS A 156 -4.53 -16.88 -13.00
N SER A 157 -4.68 -18.06 -12.43
CA SER A 157 -5.60 -18.28 -11.29
C SER A 157 -5.19 -17.47 -10.05
N SER A 158 -3.89 -17.42 -9.74
CA SER A 158 -3.37 -16.62 -8.62
C SER A 158 -3.59 -15.12 -8.84
N ARG A 159 -3.33 -14.62 -10.04
CA ARG A 159 -3.61 -13.23 -10.42
C ARG A 159 -5.09 -12.89 -10.22
N ASP A 160 -5.98 -13.74 -10.70
CA ASP A 160 -7.43 -13.50 -10.61
C ASP A 160 -7.90 -13.48 -9.14
N ALA A 161 -7.34 -14.33 -8.29
CA ALA A 161 -7.59 -14.32 -6.85
C ALA A 161 -7.09 -13.01 -6.20
N LEU A 162 -5.91 -12.52 -6.57
CA LEU A 162 -5.37 -11.25 -6.09
C LEU A 162 -6.23 -10.07 -6.52
N ILE A 163 -6.75 -10.04 -7.75
CA ILE A 163 -7.67 -9.00 -8.22
C ILE A 163 -8.94 -8.93 -7.36
N VAL A 164 -9.47 -10.10 -6.97
CA VAL A 164 -10.64 -10.15 -6.08
C VAL A 164 -10.28 -9.65 -4.67
N ALA A 165 -9.12 -10.02 -4.15
CA ALA A 165 -8.64 -9.57 -2.84
C ALA A 165 -8.43 -8.04 -2.80
N ASN A 166 -7.84 -7.45 -3.86
CA ASN A 166 -7.63 -6.01 -3.99
C ASN A 166 -8.90 -5.20 -3.77
N LYS A 167 -10.02 -5.64 -4.34
CA LYS A 167 -11.30 -4.93 -4.18
C LYS A 167 -11.76 -4.84 -2.73
N ARG A 168 -11.41 -5.82 -1.90
CA ARG A 168 -11.77 -5.83 -0.47
C ARG A 168 -10.87 -4.90 0.35
N MET A 169 -9.64 -4.68 -0.09
CA MET A 169 -8.68 -3.80 0.59
C MET A 169 -9.01 -2.30 0.42
N LEU A 170 -9.96 -1.95 -0.45
CA LEU A 170 -10.42 -0.57 -0.63
C LEU A 170 -11.34 -0.06 0.48
N ASN A 171 -11.81 -0.94 1.36
CA ASN A 171 -12.68 -0.57 2.47
C ASN A 171 -11.83 -0.30 3.72
N PHE A 172 -11.89 0.91 4.25
CA PHE A 172 -11.20 1.32 5.48
C PHE A 172 -11.99 2.37 6.25
N CYS A 173 -11.63 2.55 7.53
CA CYS A 173 -12.08 3.64 8.38
C CYS A 173 -10.90 4.15 9.19
N LEU A 174 -10.70 5.45 9.29
CA LEU A 174 -9.54 6.05 9.98
C LEU A 174 -9.73 6.23 11.50
N LEU A 175 -10.91 5.87 12.02
CA LEU A 175 -11.24 6.06 13.44
C LEU A 175 -11.99 4.87 14.06
N TYR A 176 -12.06 3.73 13.39
CA TYR A 176 -12.86 2.58 13.83
C TYR A 176 -12.29 1.89 15.07
N THR A 177 -10.97 1.81 15.19
CA THR A 177 -10.27 1.10 16.28
C THR A 177 -9.60 2.05 17.27
N SER A 178 -9.97 3.33 17.25
CA SER A 178 -9.24 4.36 17.98
C SER A 178 -9.27 4.20 19.48
N ASP A 179 -10.10 3.32 20.05
CA ASP A 179 -10.34 3.46 21.47
C ASP A 179 -10.68 2.26 22.31
N ALA A 180 -10.19 1.09 21.96
CA ALA A 180 -10.20 0.00 22.92
C ALA A 180 -9.26 0.26 24.14
N ALA A 181 -8.38 1.26 24.06
CA ALA A 181 -7.44 1.58 25.13
C ALA A 181 -7.82 2.83 25.97
N ASP A 182 -8.63 3.73 25.40
CA ASP A 182 -9.00 5.00 26.06
C ASP A 182 -10.38 4.95 26.73
N GLU A 183 -11.15 3.87 26.51
CA GLU A 183 -12.45 3.66 27.16
C GLU A 183 -12.38 2.91 28.51
N VAL A 184 -11.21 2.77 29.09
CA VAL A 184 -11.02 2.14 30.40
C VAL A 184 -10.62 3.22 31.42
N ASP A 185 -11.57 4.09 31.74
CA ASP A 185 -11.61 4.84 33.00
C ASP A 185 -13.03 4.88 33.58
#